data_23825698fbac418482376eea8d9992f0
#
_entry.id   23825698fbac418482376eea8d9992f0
#
_cell.length_a   1.000
_cell.length_b   1.000
_cell.length_c   1.000
_cell.angle_alpha   90.00
_cell.angle_beta   90.00
_cell.angle_gamma   90.00
#
_symmetry.space_group_name_H-M   'P 1'
#
loop_
_entity.id
_entity.type
_entity.pdbx_description
1 polymer ?
#
loop_
_entity_poly.entity_id
_entity_poly.type
_entity_poly.pdbx_seq_one_letter_code
_entity_poly.pdbx_strand_id
1 'polypeptide(L)'
;MIIRLDMEMDGMNDILLQKFFEKERWEQALETGVDKHIDKGELRKLTSPEVRLALYNAIATDNYEIAPPHEVQIPKDNGDMRIVYVNENVDRIFLSIANNLFFEMFPEFIHPSCKSYQSGIGCGKIVQQVSKEIARINSKIVGVKMDLTKYFDTVPIKYIDEIFDRMENKVGKSKIIDVVRKYYHTDLCFDCNGELIEHYQSLKQGCAVASFLADAALYPIDKEISDMDVYYVRYSDDLLVVGRCWDEAFQIIKAKLKEMEMALNPKKVETVCKDRWVKFLGFNIKGSQITLAKSRVKSFQKEIETRTIKQRNISMARALNQVNSYLYKGDGKYSWATSVLPIINVEKDIETLNQFVMDALRACATNKKKIGGLGSVNDKENYTVLRGTGKNVTANRNKTEKEIEGFLSLKCMQNALLTNRAVYNTLVRSM
;
A
#
# COMPACT_ATOMS: atom_id res chain seq x y z
N MET A 1 -12.46 -1.49 -40.30
CA MET A 1 -13.36 -0.33 -40.41
C MET A 1 -13.12 0.52 -39.17
N ILE A 2 -12.24 1.51 -39.29
CA ILE A 2 -11.92 2.47 -38.23
C ILE A 2 -13.15 3.34 -38.10
N ILE A 3 -13.95 3.16 -37.06
CA ILE A 3 -14.99 4.12 -36.70
C ILE A 3 -14.23 5.32 -36.15
N ARG A 4 -13.88 6.27 -37.06
CA ARG A 4 -13.72 7.65 -36.67
C ARG A 4 -15.09 8.06 -36.15
N LEU A 5 -15.20 8.24 -34.85
CA LEU A 5 -16.27 9.02 -34.26
C LEU A 5 -16.03 10.46 -34.70
N ASP A 6 -16.53 10.82 -35.92
CA ASP A 6 -16.76 12.19 -36.29
C ASP A 6 -17.89 12.69 -35.38
N MET A 7 -17.50 13.09 -34.20
CA MET A 7 -18.39 13.78 -33.27
C MET A 7 -18.37 15.23 -33.65
N GLU A 8 -19.44 15.68 -34.32
CA GLU A 8 -19.79 17.09 -34.34
C GLU A 8 -19.96 17.55 -32.91
N MET A 9 -18.86 18.06 -32.36
CA MET A 9 -18.83 18.61 -30.99
C MET A 9 -19.19 20.07 -31.10
N ASP A 10 -20.46 20.36 -30.85
CA ASP A 10 -20.88 21.70 -30.49
C ASP A 10 -20.18 22.08 -29.16
N GLY A 11 -19.10 22.84 -29.24
CA GLY A 11 -18.66 23.76 -28.23
C GLY A 11 -17.94 23.22 -26.98
N MET A 12 -17.59 21.96 -26.83
CA MET A 12 -16.94 21.51 -25.58
C MET A 12 -15.47 21.13 -25.74
N ASN A 13 -14.62 22.05 -25.27
CA ASN A 13 -13.18 21.85 -25.13
C ASN A 13 -12.85 21.11 -23.80
N ASP A 14 -13.62 20.05 -23.45
CA ASP A 14 -13.40 19.26 -22.22
C ASP A 14 -12.26 18.27 -22.44
N ILE A 15 -11.05 18.72 -22.13
CA ILE A 15 -9.82 17.95 -22.28
C ILE A 15 -9.84 16.68 -21.40
N LEU A 16 -10.40 16.75 -20.18
CA LEU A 16 -10.45 15.60 -19.30
C LEU A 16 -11.44 14.54 -19.80
N LEU A 17 -12.59 14.96 -20.33
CA LEU A 17 -13.56 14.05 -20.91
C LEU A 17 -12.96 13.32 -22.12
N GLN A 18 -12.26 14.03 -23.01
CA GLN A 18 -11.58 13.44 -24.15
C GLN A 18 -10.53 12.43 -23.70
N LYS A 19 -9.61 12.82 -22.79
CA LYS A 19 -8.56 11.95 -22.26
C LYS A 19 -9.11 10.76 -21.50
N PHE A 20 -10.20 10.92 -20.76
CA PHE A 20 -10.84 9.83 -20.02
C PHE A 20 -11.28 8.71 -20.95
N PHE A 21 -11.80 9.04 -22.14
CA PHE A 21 -12.29 8.07 -23.11
C PHE A 21 -11.26 7.63 -24.16
N GLU A 22 -9.98 8.02 -24.04
CA GLU A 22 -8.89 7.47 -24.85
C GLU A 22 -8.87 5.94 -24.74
N LYS A 23 -8.79 5.25 -25.88
CA LYS A 23 -8.87 3.79 -25.97
C LYS A 23 -7.80 3.10 -25.11
N GLU A 24 -6.59 3.61 -25.18
CA GLU A 24 -5.41 3.08 -24.49
C GLU A 24 -5.59 3.03 -22.99
N ARG A 25 -6.27 4.01 -22.42
CA ARG A 25 -6.55 4.12 -20.98
C ARG A 25 -7.50 3.01 -20.51
N TRP A 26 -8.51 2.70 -21.29
CA TRP A 26 -9.46 1.61 -21.01
C TRP A 26 -8.83 0.23 -21.23
N GLU A 27 -7.98 0.07 -22.24
CA GLU A 27 -7.18 -1.14 -22.46
C GLU A 27 -6.20 -1.36 -21.32
N GLN A 28 -5.51 -0.33 -20.83
CA GLN A 28 -4.64 -0.41 -19.67
C GLN A 28 -5.42 -0.82 -18.42
N ALA A 29 -6.61 -0.27 -18.19
CA ALA A 29 -7.46 -0.65 -17.07
C ALA A 29 -7.86 -2.14 -17.13
N LEU A 30 -8.11 -2.68 -18.32
CA LEU A 30 -8.37 -4.09 -18.55
C LEU A 30 -7.13 -4.96 -18.27
N GLU A 31 -5.95 -4.55 -18.72
CA GLU A 31 -4.70 -5.31 -18.55
C GLU A 31 -4.21 -5.34 -17.10
N THR A 32 -4.20 -4.20 -16.43
CA THR A 32 -3.69 -4.08 -15.06
C THR A 32 -4.69 -4.62 -14.02
N GLY A 33 -5.97 -4.70 -14.39
CA GLY A 33 -7.07 -4.97 -13.48
C GLY A 33 -7.37 -3.74 -12.62
N VAL A 34 -8.57 -3.22 -12.73
CA VAL A 34 -9.04 -2.06 -11.94
C VAL A 34 -9.14 -2.43 -10.47
N ASP A 35 -9.60 -3.63 -10.20
CA ASP A 35 -9.78 -4.18 -8.86
C ASP A 35 -9.68 -5.71 -8.90
N LYS A 36 -9.01 -6.27 -7.90
CA LYS A 36 -8.84 -7.73 -7.75
C LYS A 36 -10.16 -8.49 -7.54
N HIS A 37 -11.20 -7.78 -7.17
CA HIS A 37 -12.53 -8.35 -6.90
C HIS A 37 -13.46 -8.34 -8.11
N ILE A 38 -13.10 -7.67 -9.19
CA ILE A 38 -13.85 -7.74 -10.46
C ILE A 38 -13.30 -8.91 -11.28
N ASP A 39 -14.17 -9.86 -11.64
CA ASP A 39 -13.81 -10.96 -12.51
C ASP A 39 -13.35 -10.45 -13.89
N LYS A 40 -12.34 -11.10 -14.48
CA LYS A 40 -11.81 -10.69 -15.79
C LYS A 40 -12.84 -10.73 -16.93
N GLY A 41 -13.81 -11.64 -16.85
CA GLY A 41 -14.89 -11.73 -17.85
C GLY A 41 -15.84 -10.55 -17.73
N GLU A 42 -16.21 -10.20 -16.51
CA GLU A 42 -17.02 -9.03 -16.20
C GLU A 42 -16.29 -7.73 -16.57
N LEU A 43 -15.01 -7.59 -16.19
CA LEU A 43 -14.20 -6.42 -16.55
C LEU A 43 -14.16 -6.22 -18.06
N ARG A 44 -14.01 -7.28 -18.87
CA ARG A 44 -14.05 -7.20 -20.33
C ARG A 44 -15.40 -6.69 -20.87
N LYS A 45 -16.52 -7.12 -20.26
CA LYS A 45 -17.85 -6.63 -20.64
C LYS A 45 -18.01 -5.15 -20.33
N LEU A 46 -17.63 -4.76 -19.10
CA LEU A 46 -17.79 -3.38 -18.61
C LEU A 46 -16.83 -2.38 -19.27
N THR A 47 -15.74 -2.86 -19.86
CA THR A 47 -14.81 -2.03 -20.64
C THR A 47 -14.99 -2.14 -22.14
N SER A 48 -16.07 -2.82 -22.61
CA SER A 48 -16.34 -2.95 -24.04
C SER A 48 -16.60 -1.62 -24.73
N PRO A 49 -16.35 -1.50 -26.03
CA PRO A 49 -16.61 -0.28 -26.80
C PRO A 49 -18.04 0.24 -26.66
N GLU A 50 -19.03 -0.68 -26.60
CA GLU A 50 -20.44 -0.33 -26.48
C GLU A 50 -20.75 0.31 -25.12
N VAL A 51 -20.26 -0.29 -24.01
CA VAL A 51 -20.43 0.25 -22.65
C VAL A 51 -19.69 1.58 -22.52
N ARG A 52 -18.49 1.68 -23.08
CA ARG A 52 -17.73 2.91 -23.08
C ARG A 52 -18.45 4.05 -23.83
N LEU A 53 -19.06 3.76 -24.99
CA LEU A 53 -19.85 4.75 -25.73
C LEU A 53 -21.11 5.15 -24.96
N ALA A 54 -21.82 4.18 -24.38
CA ALA A 54 -23.01 4.46 -23.56
C ALA A 54 -22.66 5.37 -22.36
N LEU A 55 -21.56 5.06 -21.67
CA LEU A 55 -21.06 5.87 -20.53
C LEU A 55 -20.66 7.28 -20.99
N TYR A 56 -19.96 7.41 -22.13
CA TYR A 56 -19.65 8.72 -22.70
C TYR A 56 -20.91 9.55 -22.93
N ASN A 57 -21.90 8.99 -23.61
CA ASN A 57 -23.15 9.69 -23.89
C ASN A 57 -23.88 10.10 -22.60
N ALA A 58 -23.94 9.22 -21.61
CA ALA A 58 -24.59 9.52 -20.35
C ALA A 58 -23.88 10.67 -19.60
N ILE A 59 -22.54 10.69 -19.60
CA ILE A 59 -21.75 11.76 -18.96
C ILE A 59 -21.91 13.09 -19.75
N ALA A 60 -21.80 13.04 -21.07
CA ALA A 60 -21.90 14.23 -21.92
C ALA A 60 -23.26 14.93 -21.81
N THR A 61 -24.32 14.15 -21.52
CA THR A 61 -25.71 14.64 -21.37
C THR A 61 -26.16 14.82 -19.94
N ASP A 62 -25.25 14.80 -18.95
CA ASP A 62 -25.52 14.91 -17.52
C ASP A 62 -26.49 13.84 -16.94
N ASN A 63 -26.56 12.69 -17.58
CA ASN A 63 -27.43 11.57 -17.18
C ASN A 63 -26.64 10.44 -16.49
N TYR A 64 -25.40 10.67 -16.07
CA TYR A 64 -24.61 9.71 -15.31
C TYR A 64 -24.34 10.25 -13.90
N GLU A 65 -24.70 9.46 -12.91
CA GLU A 65 -24.40 9.70 -11.50
C GLU A 65 -23.82 8.41 -10.90
N ILE A 66 -22.81 8.56 -10.05
CA ILE A 66 -22.24 7.44 -9.30
C ILE A 66 -23.23 7.03 -8.22
N ALA A 67 -23.56 5.75 -8.19
CA ALA A 67 -24.50 5.20 -7.22
C ALA A 67 -23.94 5.30 -5.78
N PRO A 68 -24.81 5.39 -4.74
CA PRO A 68 -24.40 5.31 -3.36
C PRO A 68 -23.58 4.04 -3.11
N PRO A 69 -22.41 4.14 -2.45
CA PRO A 69 -21.56 2.98 -2.19
C PRO A 69 -22.12 2.10 -1.06
N HIS A 70 -21.60 0.88 -0.95
CA HIS A 70 -21.90 -0.03 0.16
C HIS A 70 -20.82 0.08 1.23
N GLU A 71 -21.24 0.20 2.50
CA GLU A 71 -20.33 0.08 3.64
C GLU A 71 -19.91 -1.37 3.86
N VAL A 72 -18.61 -1.59 3.93
CA VAL A 72 -18.02 -2.88 4.28
C VAL A 72 -17.08 -2.69 5.47
N GLN A 73 -17.27 -3.50 6.50
CA GLN A 73 -16.43 -3.48 7.69
C GLN A 73 -15.23 -4.43 7.52
N ILE A 74 -14.02 -3.90 7.61
CA ILE A 74 -12.77 -4.65 7.53
C ILE A 74 -12.05 -4.61 8.88
N PRO A 75 -11.66 -5.76 9.46
CA PRO A 75 -10.94 -5.80 10.73
C PRO A 75 -9.53 -5.22 10.59
N LYS A 76 -9.14 -4.37 11.55
CA LYS A 76 -7.77 -3.85 11.70
C LYS A 76 -6.91 -4.85 12.51
N ASP A 77 -5.58 -4.71 12.43
CA ASP A 77 -4.63 -5.53 13.21
C ASP A 77 -4.84 -5.48 14.73
N ASN A 78 -5.43 -4.40 15.24
CA ASN A 78 -5.70 -4.19 16.67
C ASN A 78 -7.09 -4.67 17.13
N GLY A 79 -7.90 -5.23 16.22
CA GLY A 79 -9.25 -5.71 16.48
C GLY A 79 -10.37 -4.69 16.25
N ASP A 80 -10.05 -3.41 16.04
CA ASP A 80 -11.03 -2.41 15.62
C ASP A 80 -11.52 -2.68 14.21
N MET A 81 -12.71 -2.18 13.88
CA MET A 81 -13.24 -2.25 12.52
C MET A 81 -12.89 -0.96 11.76
N ARG A 82 -12.69 -1.10 10.45
CA ARG A 82 -12.56 -0.01 9.50
C ARG A 82 -13.72 -0.09 8.52
N ILE A 83 -14.42 1.01 8.34
CA ILE A 83 -15.43 1.14 7.28
C ILE A 83 -14.70 1.47 5.97
N VAL A 84 -15.06 0.78 4.91
CA VAL A 84 -14.66 1.10 3.54
C VAL A 84 -15.91 1.15 2.67
N TYR A 85 -15.90 2.04 1.69
CA TYR A 85 -17.00 2.27 0.77
C TYR A 85 -16.71 1.57 -0.54
N VAL A 86 -17.57 0.63 -0.91
CA VAL A 86 -17.43 -0.20 -2.12
C VAL A 86 -18.51 0.21 -3.12
N ASN A 87 -18.09 0.78 -4.23
CA ASN A 87 -18.99 1.18 -5.31
C ASN A 87 -19.39 -0.01 -6.18
N GLU A 88 -20.43 0.15 -6.98
CA GLU A 88 -20.80 -0.77 -8.05
C GLU A 88 -19.67 -0.92 -9.09
N ASN A 89 -19.58 -2.04 -9.77
CA ASN A 89 -18.43 -2.35 -10.60
C ASN A 89 -18.21 -1.34 -11.75
N VAL A 90 -19.26 -0.79 -12.35
CA VAL A 90 -19.15 0.27 -13.37
C VAL A 90 -18.52 1.52 -12.78
N ASP A 91 -19.01 1.95 -11.62
CA ASP A 91 -18.53 3.13 -10.92
C ASP A 91 -17.09 2.95 -10.41
N ARG A 92 -16.72 1.74 -9.99
CA ARG A 92 -15.33 1.41 -9.62
C ARG A 92 -14.38 1.56 -10.79
N ILE A 93 -14.80 1.14 -11.99
CA ILE A 93 -14.00 1.31 -13.21
C ILE A 93 -13.88 2.80 -13.53
N PHE A 94 -15.00 3.53 -13.54
CA PHE A 94 -15.00 4.98 -13.75
C PHE A 94 -14.06 5.69 -12.77
N LEU A 95 -14.23 5.48 -11.47
CA LEU A 95 -13.44 6.11 -10.42
C LEU A 95 -11.95 5.75 -10.48
N SER A 96 -11.62 4.52 -10.88
CA SER A 96 -10.22 4.10 -11.05
C SER A 96 -9.56 4.77 -12.24
N ILE A 97 -10.26 4.87 -13.38
CA ILE A 97 -9.76 5.58 -14.57
C ILE A 97 -9.62 7.07 -14.28
N ALA A 98 -10.61 7.68 -13.60
CA ALA A 98 -10.57 9.09 -13.19
C ALA A 98 -9.38 9.35 -12.25
N ASN A 99 -9.15 8.50 -11.27
CA ASN A 99 -8.02 8.63 -10.35
C ASN A 99 -6.66 8.62 -11.09
N ASN A 100 -6.46 7.68 -12.01
CA ASN A 100 -5.24 7.60 -12.79
C ASN A 100 -5.07 8.85 -13.68
N LEU A 101 -6.15 9.33 -14.27
CA LEU A 101 -6.17 10.56 -15.05
C LEU A 101 -5.81 11.77 -14.19
N PHE A 102 -6.33 11.87 -12.97
CA PHE A 102 -6.03 12.99 -12.07
C PHE A 102 -4.56 13.00 -11.65
N PHE A 103 -3.97 11.87 -11.29
CA PHE A 103 -2.54 11.79 -11.01
C PHE A 103 -1.67 12.17 -12.23
N GLU A 104 -2.10 11.84 -13.43
CA GLU A 104 -1.40 12.18 -14.67
C GLU A 104 -1.52 13.68 -15.02
N MET A 105 -2.72 14.24 -14.91
CA MET A 105 -3.01 15.61 -15.36
C MET A 105 -2.66 16.68 -14.34
N PHE A 106 -2.59 16.30 -13.04
CA PHE A 106 -2.40 17.22 -11.91
C PHE A 106 -1.26 16.80 -10.98
N PRO A 107 -0.07 16.40 -11.51
CA PRO A 107 1.04 15.95 -10.64
C PRO A 107 1.52 17.03 -9.68
N GLU A 108 1.37 18.31 -10.02
CA GLU A 108 1.74 19.45 -9.18
C GLU A 108 0.83 19.66 -7.96
N PHE A 109 -0.29 18.94 -7.87
CA PHE A 109 -1.17 18.95 -6.68
C PHE A 109 -0.65 18.04 -5.57
N ILE A 110 0.33 17.20 -5.90
CA ILE A 110 0.96 16.29 -4.97
C ILE A 110 2.38 16.77 -4.71
N HIS A 111 2.66 17.17 -3.48
CA HIS A 111 3.98 17.67 -3.13
C HIS A 111 5.03 16.53 -3.17
N PRO A 112 6.28 16.80 -3.57
CA PRO A 112 7.33 15.77 -3.63
C PRO A 112 7.65 15.08 -2.31
N SER A 113 7.33 15.66 -1.16
CA SER A 113 7.45 15.01 0.16
C SER A 113 6.36 13.97 0.43
N CYS A 114 5.22 14.06 -0.26
CA CYS A 114 4.20 13.01 -0.26
C CYS A 114 4.67 11.84 -1.13
N LYS A 115 4.70 10.63 -0.57
CA LYS A 115 5.20 9.42 -1.23
C LYS A 115 4.15 8.33 -1.37
N SER A 116 2.91 8.59 -0.97
CA SER A 116 1.80 7.66 -1.11
C SER A 116 1.32 7.56 -2.55
N TYR A 117 0.75 6.43 -2.89
CA TYR A 117 0.06 6.13 -4.16
C TYR A 117 0.83 6.44 -5.46
N GLN A 118 2.12 6.76 -5.37
CA GLN A 118 2.96 7.09 -6.53
C GLN A 118 3.66 5.84 -7.07
N SER A 119 3.60 5.63 -8.38
CA SER A 119 4.28 4.51 -9.02
C SER A 119 5.81 4.64 -8.91
N GLY A 120 6.50 3.51 -8.72
CA GLY A 120 7.96 3.47 -8.66
C GLY A 120 8.58 3.90 -7.32
N ILE A 121 7.80 4.40 -6.35
CA ILE A 121 8.26 4.75 -5.01
C ILE A 121 7.80 3.68 -4.04
N GLY A 122 8.68 2.72 -3.73
CA GLY A 122 8.39 1.68 -2.74
C GLY A 122 8.71 2.13 -1.32
N CYS A 123 7.90 1.68 -0.34
CA CYS A 123 8.09 1.96 1.10
C CYS A 123 9.53 1.69 1.58
N GLY A 124 10.21 0.70 1.00
CA GLY A 124 11.58 0.37 1.37
C GLY A 124 12.59 1.50 1.11
N LYS A 125 12.50 2.16 -0.05
CA LYS A 125 13.37 3.30 -0.38
C LYS A 125 13.14 4.47 0.57
N ILE A 126 11.88 4.74 0.92
CA ILE A 126 11.50 5.78 1.88
C ILE A 126 12.13 5.48 3.24
N VAL A 127 11.97 4.26 3.73
CA VAL A 127 12.50 3.81 5.02
C VAL A 127 14.03 3.87 5.07
N GLN A 128 14.72 3.51 3.97
CA GLN A 128 16.17 3.67 3.87
C GLN A 128 16.61 5.14 3.95
N GLN A 129 15.88 6.04 3.30
CA GLN A 129 16.18 7.46 3.37
C GLN A 129 15.94 8.01 4.79
N VAL A 130 14.81 7.67 5.41
CA VAL A 130 14.51 8.01 6.81
C VAL A 130 15.63 7.53 7.74
N SER A 131 16.08 6.29 7.60
CA SER A 131 17.16 5.73 8.40
C SER A 131 18.47 6.52 8.25
N LYS A 132 18.81 6.92 7.03
CA LYS A 132 20.00 7.77 6.76
C LYS A 132 19.89 9.12 7.47
N GLU A 133 18.73 9.76 7.40
CA GLU A 133 18.52 11.07 8.04
C GLU A 133 18.57 10.96 9.57
N ILE A 134 17.94 9.94 10.17
CA ILE A 134 18.03 9.66 11.61
C ILE A 134 19.50 9.43 12.03
N ALA A 135 20.25 8.65 11.26
CA ALA A 135 21.65 8.34 11.58
C ALA A 135 22.59 9.58 11.52
N ARG A 136 22.28 10.53 10.63
CA ARG A 136 23.08 11.73 10.35
C ARG A 136 23.06 12.76 11.47
N ILE A 137 21.95 12.84 12.21
CA ILE A 137 21.76 13.87 13.24
C ILE A 137 22.50 13.47 14.52
N ASN A 138 23.28 14.40 15.06
CA ASN A 138 24.01 14.21 16.31
C ASN A 138 23.19 14.71 17.51
N SER A 139 22.03 14.08 17.74
CA SER A 139 21.15 14.34 18.89
C SER A 139 20.48 13.04 19.31
N LYS A 140 20.01 12.96 20.56
CA LYS A 140 19.26 11.81 21.05
C LYS A 140 17.83 11.79 20.47
N ILE A 141 17.16 12.94 20.52
CA ILE A 141 15.85 13.14 19.89
C ILE A 141 16.11 13.79 18.55
N VAL A 142 15.62 13.20 17.48
CA VAL A 142 15.94 13.61 16.12
C VAL A 142 14.71 13.96 15.28
N GLY A 143 13.49 13.75 15.82
CA GLY A 143 12.28 14.02 15.06
C GLY A 143 11.02 13.58 15.76
N VAL A 144 9.92 13.61 15.01
CA VAL A 144 8.59 13.18 15.42
C VAL A 144 7.90 12.44 14.29
N LYS A 145 7.22 11.35 14.64
CA LYS A 145 6.27 10.64 13.79
C LYS A 145 4.85 10.96 14.25
N MET A 146 3.96 11.15 13.32
CA MET A 146 2.57 11.54 13.56
C MET A 146 1.64 10.77 12.64
N ASP A 147 0.37 10.68 13.05
CA ASP A 147 -0.71 10.08 12.27
C ASP A 147 -1.97 10.94 12.49
N LEU A 148 -2.78 11.13 11.48
CA LEU A 148 -4.00 11.92 11.59
C LEU A 148 -5.14 11.11 12.19
N THR A 149 -6.03 11.77 12.90
CA THR A 149 -7.23 11.14 13.46
C THR A 149 -8.23 10.90 12.35
N LYS A 150 -8.50 9.61 12.03
CA LYS A 150 -9.53 9.21 11.06
C LYS A 150 -9.50 10.04 9.76
N TYR A 151 -8.30 10.22 9.19
CA TYR A 151 -8.05 11.14 8.09
C TYR A 151 -9.09 11.02 6.96
N PHE A 152 -9.36 9.81 6.49
CA PHE A 152 -10.32 9.58 5.41
C PHE A 152 -11.78 9.89 5.76
N ASP A 153 -12.10 10.02 7.06
CA ASP A 153 -13.46 10.28 7.55
C ASP A 153 -13.64 11.74 7.96
N THR A 154 -12.57 12.56 8.02
CA THR A 154 -12.59 13.87 8.66
C THR A 154 -12.15 15.05 7.80
N VAL A 155 -11.69 14.81 6.55
CA VAL A 155 -11.38 15.93 5.63
C VAL A 155 -12.67 16.67 5.31
N PRO A 156 -12.78 17.98 5.62
CA PRO A 156 -13.96 18.74 5.28
C PRO A 156 -14.17 18.87 3.78
N ILE A 157 -15.43 18.79 3.33
CA ILE A 157 -15.79 18.84 1.91
C ILE A 157 -15.27 20.09 1.20
N LYS A 158 -15.21 21.23 1.89
CA LYS A 158 -14.67 22.47 1.34
C LYS A 158 -13.24 22.33 0.77
N TYR A 159 -12.37 21.54 1.40
CA TYR A 159 -11.00 21.31 0.89
C TYR A 159 -10.99 20.38 -0.32
N ILE A 160 -11.95 19.47 -0.41
CA ILE A 160 -12.17 18.65 -1.60
C ILE A 160 -12.66 19.53 -2.75
N ASP A 161 -13.57 20.46 -2.50
CA ASP A 161 -14.04 21.43 -3.48
C ASP A 161 -12.92 22.36 -3.96
N GLU A 162 -12.09 22.87 -3.05
CA GLU A 162 -10.91 23.68 -3.41
C GLU A 162 -9.96 22.94 -4.38
N ILE A 163 -9.81 21.61 -4.21
CA ILE A 163 -9.01 20.80 -5.15
C ILE A 163 -9.70 20.76 -6.51
N PHE A 164 -11.00 20.50 -6.58
CA PHE A 164 -11.75 20.50 -7.84
C PHE A 164 -11.73 21.87 -8.53
N ASP A 165 -11.91 22.96 -7.77
CA ASP A 165 -11.83 24.32 -8.31
C ASP A 165 -10.46 24.62 -8.90
N ARG A 166 -9.39 24.21 -8.23
CA ARG A 166 -8.03 24.35 -8.77
C ARG A 166 -7.82 23.49 -10.03
N MET A 167 -8.40 22.29 -10.09
CA MET A 167 -8.36 21.46 -11.30
C MET A 167 -9.08 22.15 -12.46
N GLU A 168 -10.28 22.67 -12.24
CA GLU A 168 -11.06 23.40 -13.26
C GLU A 168 -10.37 24.70 -13.69
N ASN A 169 -9.73 25.42 -12.76
CA ASN A 169 -8.95 26.62 -13.11
C ASN A 169 -7.78 26.30 -14.05
N LYS A 170 -7.25 25.08 -14.03
CA LYS A 170 -6.16 24.64 -14.90
C LYS A 170 -6.63 24.17 -16.28
N VAL A 171 -7.70 23.37 -16.32
CA VAL A 171 -8.10 22.66 -17.56
C VAL A 171 -9.45 23.11 -18.10
N GLY A 172 -10.15 24.02 -17.44
CA GLY A 172 -11.52 24.42 -17.74
C GLY A 172 -12.54 23.52 -17.05
N LYS A 173 -13.83 23.83 -17.23
CA LYS A 173 -14.93 22.99 -16.75
C LYS A 173 -14.88 21.62 -17.38
N SER A 174 -15.18 20.59 -16.60
CA SER A 174 -15.13 19.21 -17.07
C SER A 174 -16.24 18.36 -16.48
N LYS A 175 -16.94 17.63 -17.34
CA LYS A 175 -17.97 16.65 -16.94
C LYS A 175 -17.43 15.56 -16.04
N ILE A 176 -16.16 15.17 -16.19
CA ILE A 176 -15.52 14.19 -15.30
C ILE A 176 -15.39 14.75 -13.88
N ILE A 177 -14.96 16.01 -13.74
CA ILE A 177 -14.88 16.69 -12.43
C ILE A 177 -16.28 16.84 -11.85
N ASP A 178 -17.26 17.23 -12.64
CA ASP A 178 -18.65 17.42 -12.19
C ASP A 178 -19.25 16.13 -11.61
N VAL A 179 -19.06 14.99 -12.31
CA VAL A 179 -19.54 13.68 -11.84
C VAL A 179 -18.88 13.30 -10.52
N VAL A 180 -17.55 13.45 -10.42
CA VAL A 180 -16.82 13.12 -9.18
C VAL A 180 -17.20 14.09 -8.06
N ARG A 181 -17.32 15.38 -8.32
CA ARG A 181 -17.73 16.40 -7.35
C ARG A 181 -19.13 16.08 -6.80
N LYS A 182 -20.12 15.81 -7.66
CA LYS A 182 -21.48 15.39 -7.24
C LYS A 182 -21.43 14.17 -6.33
N TYR A 183 -20.64 13.17 -6.66
CA TYR A 183 -20.47 11.98 -5.83
C TYR A 183 -19.93 12.31 -4.44
N TYR A 184 -18.97 13.23 -4.32
CA TYR A 184 -18.43 13.64 -3.03
C TYR A 184 -19.40 14.51 -2.21
N HIS A 185 -20.39 15.14 -2.85
CA HIS A 185 -21.48 15.86 -2.18
C HIS A 185 -22.67 14.96 -1.81
N THR A 186 -22.63 13.68 -2.14
CA THR A 186 -23.68 12.73 -1.77
C THR A 186 -23.26 12.00 -0.50
N ASP A 187 -24.00 12.18 0.58
CA ASP A 187 -23.76 11.51 1.86
C ASP A 187 -24.57 10.20 2.03
N LEU A 188 -25.17 9.71 0.95
CA LEU A 188 -25.90 8.44 0.90
C LEU A 188 -24.95 7.25 0.73
N CYS A 189 -25.23 6.17 1.48
CA CYS A 189 -24.60 4.87 1.29
C CYS A 189 -25.55 3.75 1.76
N PHE A 190 -25.29 2.52 1.33
CA PHE A 190 -25.95 1.34 1.87
C PHE A 190 -25.15 0.83 3.07
N ASP A 191 -25.83 0.62 4.20
CA ASP A 191 -25.20 0.06 5.40
C ASP A 191 -24.91 -1.45 5.24
N CYS A 192 -24.38 -2.09 6.28
CA CYS A 192 -24.11 -3.54 6.28
C CYS A 192 -25.36 -4.44 6.19
N ASN A 193 -26.57 -3.88 6.40
CA ASN A 193 -27.85 -4.58 6.23
C ASN A 193 -28.46 -4.33 4.85
N GLY A 194 -27.86 -3.45 4.03
CA GLY A 194 -28.38 -3.05 2.73
C GLY A 194 -29.44 -1.94 2.79
N GLU A 195 -29.56 -1.26 3.93
CA GLU A 195 -30.45 -0.12 4.08
C GLU A 195 -29.74 1.18 3.62
N LEU A 196 -30.46 2.02 2.86
CA LEU A 196 -29.95 3.32 2.43
C LEU A 196 -29.96 4.27 3.60
N ILE A 197 -28.78 4.76 4.00
CA ILE A 197 -28.57 5.69 5.11
C ILE A 197 -27.85 6.93 4.63
N GLU A 198 -27.96 8.01 5.40
CA GLU A 198 -27.28 9.28 5.11
C GLU A 198 -26.37 9.66 6.26
N HIS A 199 -25.07 9.81 5.97
CA HIS A 199 -24.09 10.37 6.90
C HIS A 199 -22.85 10.86 6.15
N TYR A 200 -22.12 11.81 6.74
CA TYR A 200 -20.92 12.37 6.15
C TYR A 200 -19.81 11.33 5.97
N GLN A 201 -19.33 11.17 4.74
CA GLN A 201 -18.36 10.13 4.37
C GLN A 201 -16.97 10.68 4.01
N SER A 202 -16.81 12.02 3.96
CA SER A 202 -15.52 12.68 3.63
C SER A 202 -14.87 12.12 2.35
N LEU A 203 -13.63 11.60 2.45
CA LEU A 203 -12.88 11.04 1.31
C LEU A 203 -13.41 9.68 0.83
N LYS A 204 -14.39 9.08 1.46
CA LYS A 204 -14.97 7.76 1.10
C LYS A 204 -13.88 6.69 0.97
N GLN A 205 -13.30 6.29 2.12
CA GLN A 205 -12.23 5.30 2.16
C GLN A 205 -12.60 4.02 1.38
N GLY A 206 -11.81 3.65 0.38
CA GLY A 206 -12.09 2.52 -0.53
C GLY A 206 -12.42 2.98 -1.96
N CYS A 207 -12.90 4.21 -2.13
CA CYS A 207 -13.02 4.83 -3.44
C CYS A 207 -11.64 5.09 -4.05
N ALA A 208 -11.46 4.82 -5.32
CA ALA A 208 -10.17 4.99 -5.99
C ALA A 208 -9.68 6.45 -5.97
N VAL A 209 -10.58 7.42 -6.25
CA VAL A 209 -10.25 8.86 -6.30
C VAL A 209 -9.86 9.41 -4.93
N ALA A 210 -10.28 8.75 -3.84
CA ALA A 210 -9.87 9.12 -2.49
C ALA A 210 -8.34 9.20 -2.31
N SER A 211 -7.57 8.42 -3.08
CA SER A 211 -6.10 8.42 -2.99
C SER A 211 -5.49 9.72 -3.52
N PHE A 212 -5.97 10.24 -4.67
CA PHE A 212 -5.54 11.53 -5.19
C PHE A 212 -5.97 12.69 -4.29
N LEU A 213 -7.23 12.71 -3.88
CA LEU A 213 -7.77 13.76 -3.01
C LEU A 213 -7.08 13.80 -1.64
N ALA A 214 -6.81 12.63 -1.04
CA ALA A 214 -6.07 12.53 0.21
C ALA A 214 -4.63 13.07 0.09
N ASP A 215 -3.97 12.83 -1.03
CA ASP A 215 -2.63 13.37 -1.24
C ASP A 215 -2.65 14.88 -1.52
N ALA A 216 -3.62 15.36 -2.30
CA ALA A 216 -3.75 16.76 -2.65
C ALA A 216 -4.23 17.66 -1.49
N ALA A 217 -5.09 17.15 -0.60
CA ALA A 217 -5.66 17.94 0.50
C ALA A 217 -4.59 18.44 1.50
N LEU A 218 -3.53 17.69 1.72
CA LEU A 218 -2.45 18.07 2.63
C LEU A 218 -1.28 18.81 1.95
N TYR A 219 -1.40 19.13 0.65
CA TYR A 219 -0.38 19.88 -0.08
C TYR A 219 0.07 21.18 0.63
N PRO A 220 -0.83 22.01 1.21
CA PRO A 220 -0.41 23.23 1.91
C PRO A 220 0.53 22.97 3.09
N ILE A 221 0.29 21.89 3.84
CA ILE A 221 1.16 21.47 4.95
C ILE A 221 2.48 20.94 4.39
N ASP A 222 2.44 20.08 3.38
CA ASP A 222 3.63 19.50 2.76
C ASP A 222 4.59 20.58 2.26
N LYS A 223 4.04 21.62 1.61
CA LYS A 223 4.82 22.75 1.10
C LYS A 223 5.48 23.53 2.21
N GLU A 224 4.73 23.94 3.24
CA GLU A 224 5.24 24.76 4.31
C GLU A 224 6.38 24.05 5.10
N ILE A 225 6.20 22.76 5.39
CA ILE A 225 7.21 22.00 6.13
C ILE A 225 8.45 21.69 5.27
N SER A 226 8.28 21.54 3.97
CA SER A 226 9.41 21.26 3.06
C SER A 226 10.31 22.46 2.84
N ASP A 227 9.85 23.67 3.15
CA ASP A 227 10.65 24.90 3.11
C ASP A 227 11.54 25.07 4.37
N MET A 228 11.38 24.19 5.38
CA MET A 228 12.17 24.21 6.62
C MET A 228 13.43 23.32 6.50
N ASP A 229 14.43 23.56 7.38
CA ASP A 229 15.65 22.73 7.47
C ASP A 229 15.35 21.40 8.21
N VAL A 230 14.45 20.61 7.65
CA VAL A 230 14.09 19.28 8.13
C VAL A 230 13.92 18.30 6.95
N TYR A 231 14.17 17.03 7.20
CA TYR A 231 13.70 16.00 6.31
C TYR A 231 12.25 15.67 6.66
N TYR A 232 11.36 15.96 5.75
CA TYR A 232 9.93 15.68 5.88
C TYR A 232 9.49 14.67 4.84
N VAL A 233 8.72 13.69 5.28
CA VAL A 233 8.07 12.70 4.40
C VAL A 233 6.69 12.35 4.93
N ARG A 234 5.73 12.30 4.01
CA ARG A 234 4.36 11.87 4.26
C ARG A 234 4.00 10.65 3.43
N TYR A 235 3.25 9.74 4.03
CA TYR A 235 2.65 8.61 3.33
C TYR A 235 1.18 8.51 3.76
N SER A 236 0.27 9.08 2.97
CA SER A 236 -1.13 9.28 3.29
C SER A 236 -1.28 10.08 4.61
N ASP A 237 -1.79 9.46 5.67
CA ASP A 237 -1.97 10.00 7.03
C ASP A 237 -0.75 9.82 7.96
N ASP A 238 0.24 9.03 7.55
CA ASP A 238 1.50 8.86 8.29
C ASP A 238 2.51 9.97 7.92
N LEU A 239 2.82 10.87 8.86
CA LEU A 239 3.79 11.95 8.71
C LEU A 239 5.04 11.66 9.53
N LEU A 240 6.21 11.98 8.99
CA LEU A 240 7.46 11.87 9.71
C LEU A 240 8.36 13.06 9.41
N VAL A 241 8.81 13.73 10.47
CA VAL A 241 9.76 14.85 10.43
C VAL A 241 11.03 14.44 11.14
N VAL A 242 12.19 14.64 10.51
CA VAL A 242 13.52 14.38 11.07
C VAL A 242 14.42 15.58 10.78
N GLY A 243 14.97 16.20 11.81
CA GLY A 243 15.81 17.39 11.64
C GLY A 243 16.05 18.11 12.96
N ARG A 244 16.81 19.20 12.93
CA ARG A 244 17.08 20.00 14.14
C ARG A 244 15.84 20.79 14.59
N CYS A 245 15.07 21.30 13.63
CA CYS A 245 13.86 22.10 13.86
C CYS A 245 12.58 21.26 13.84
N TRP A 246 12.67 19.96 14.22
CA TRP A 246 11.53 19.06 14.17
C TRP A 246 10.36 19.47 15.08
N ASP A 247 10.65 20.09 16.22
CA ASP A 247 9.64 20.57 17.17
C ASP A 247 8.89 21.79 16.65
N GLU A 248 9.57 22.71 15.98
CA GLU A 248 8.96 23.84 15.29
C GLU A 248 8.06 23.35 14.14
N ALA A 249 8.56 22.46 13.29
CA ALA A 249 7.77 21.83 12.24
C ALA A 249 6.54 21.11 12.79
N PHE A 250 6.66 20.43 13.92
CA PHE A 250 5.54 19.78 14.60
C PHE A 250 4.46 20.79 15.04
N GLN A 251 4.84 21.95 15.60
CA GLN A 251 3.87 22.99 16.00
C GLN A 251 3.18 23.60 14.78
N ILE A 252 3.89 23.82 13.69
CA ILE A 252 3.31 24.30 12.43
C ILE A 252 2.31 23.30 11.88
N ILE A 253 2.65 22.03 11.79
CA ILE A 253 1.73 20.96 11.34
C ILE A 253 0.46 20.95 12.19
N LYS A 254 0.63 21.01 13.50
CA LYS A 254 -0.51 21.02 14.45
C LYS A 254 -1.42 22.23 14.27
N ALA A 255 -0.85 23.41 14.07
CA ALA A 255 -1.58 24.64 13.83
C ALA A 255 -2.35 24.59 12.51
N LYS A 256 -1.69 24.16 11.41
CA LYS A 256 -2.31 24.02 10.09
C LYS A 256 -3.43 23.00 10.07
N LEU A 257 -3.23 21.85 10.69
CA LEU A 257 -4.30 20.85 10.80
C LEU A 257 -5.52 21.41 11.55
N LYS A 258 -5.29 22.19 12.61
CA LYS A 258 -6.38 22.85 13.33
C LYS A 258 -7.11 23.88 12.47
N GLU A 259 -6.41 24.70 11.67
CA GLU A 259 -7.00 25.61 10.69
C GLU A 259 -7.84 24.85 9.66
N MET A 260 -7.38 23.65 9.27
CA MET A 260 -8.08 22.77 8.34
C MET A 260 -9.18 21.91 9.00
N GLU A 261 -9.52 22.16 10.25
CA GLU A 261 -10.52 21.40 11.03
C GLU A 261 -10.18 19.90 11.16
N MET A 262 -8.89 19.58 11.07
CA MET A 262 -8.34 18.23 11.25
C MET A 262 -7.47 18.16 12.50
N ALA A 263 -7.15 16.93 12.95
CA ALA A 263 -6.36 16.74 14.15
C ALA A 263 -5.38 15.55 14.04
N LEU A 264 -4.26 15.68 14.74
CA LEU A 264 -3.37 14.56 14.99
C LEU A 264 -3.99 13.56 15.95
N ASN A 265 -3.69 12.27 15.78
CA ASN A 265 -4.05 11.26 16.74
C ASN A 265 -3.06 11.27 17.93
N PRO A 266 -3.48 11.71 19.14
CA PRO A 266 -2.54 11.86 20.25
C PRO A 266 -1.85 10.55 20.65
N LYS A 267 -2.51 9.41 20.43
CA LYS A 267 -1.96 8.08 20.75
C LYS A 267 -0.92 7.60 19.75
N LYS A 268 -0.78 8.28 18.61
CA LYS A 268 0.12 7.93 17.53
C LYS A 268 1.17 9.01 17.24
N VAL A 269 1.26 10.03 18.08
CA VAL A 269 2.40 10.96 18.06
C VAL A 269 3.53 10.34 18.83
N GLU A 270 4.63 10.05 18.14
CA GLU A 270 5.79 9.35 18.69
C GLU A 270 7.06 10.15 18.42
N THR A 271 7.81 10.47 19.49
CA THR A 271 9.12 11.11 19.36
C THR A 271 10.14 10.13 18.79
N VAL A 272 10.81 10.50 17.71
CA VAL A 272 11.84 9.70 17.07
C VAL A 272 13.17 9.90 17.79
N CYS A 273 13.67 8.82 18.39
CA CYS A 273 14.98 8.79 19.05
C CYS A 273 15.97 7.94 18.24
N LYS A 274 17.22 8.40 18.15
CA LYS A 274 18.28 7.69 17.40
C LYS A 274 18.58 6.30 17.96
N ASP A 275 18.42 6.11 19.27
CA ASP A 275 18.71 4.88 20.03
C ASP A 275 17.48 4.00 20.29
N ARG A 276 16.30 4.37 19.78
CA ARG A 276 15.05 3.62 19.97
C ARG A 276 14.44 3.22 18.63
N TRP A 277 13.71 2.11 18.65
CA TRP A 277 12.98 1.65 17.50
C TRP A 277 11.74 2.51 17.24
N VAL A 278 11.61 3.06 16.05
CA VAL A 278 10.40 3.69 15.53
C VAL A 278 9.82 2.84 14.41
N LYS A 279 8.50 2.61 14.44
CA LYS A 279 7.79 1.87 13.39
C LYS A 279 7.33 2.86 12.31
N PHE A 280 7.75 2.64 11.05
CA PHE A 280 7.31 3.42 9.91
C PHE A 280 7.15 2.54 8.68
N LEU A 281 6.01 2.64 7.96
CA LEU A 281 5.68 1.91 6.72
C LEU A 281 5.94 0.38 6.80
N GLY A 282 5.63 -0.21 7.95
CA GLY A 282 5.80 -1.65 8.16
C GLY A 282 7.23 -2.11 8.43
N PHE A 283 8.14 -1.19 8.70
CA PHE A 283 9.50 -1.44 9.17
C PHE A 283 9.72 -0.82 10.55
N ASN A 284 10.71 -1.32 11.27
CA ASN A 284 11.27 -0.70 12.45
C ASN A 284 12.64 -0.12 12.11
N ILE A 285 12.89 1.11 12.53
CA ILE A 285 14.12 1.86 12.25
C ILE A 285 14.74 2.28 13.58
N LYS A 286 16.07 2.11 13.71
CA LYS A 286 16.85 2.57 14.86
C LYS A 286 18.23 3.03 14.36
N GLY A 287 18.46 4.33 14.28
CA GLY A 287 19.65 4.85 13.61
C GLY A 287 19.77 4.32 12.20
N SER A 288 20.87 3.62 11.90
CA SER A 288 21.11 2.95 10.61
C SER A 288 20.54 1.54 10.50
N GLN A 289 19.97 1.01 11.57
CA GLN A 289 19.40 -0.34 11.60
C GLN A 289 17.95 -0.32 11.11
N ILE A 290 17.61 -1.23 10.20
CA ILE A 290 16.28 -1.42 9.64
C ILE A 290 15.90 -2.89 9.73
N THR A 291 14.71 -3.17 10.28
CA THR A 291 14.13 -4.50 10.30
C THR A 291 12.62 -4.46 10.04
N LEU A 292 11.99 -5.63 9.94
CA LEU A 292 10.55 -5.71 9.73
C LEU A 292 9.77 -5.41 11.01
N ALA A 293 8.66 -4.69 10.87
CA ALA A 293 7.68 -4.58 11.94
C ALA A 293 6.99 -5.94 12.19
N LYS A 294 6.54 -6.18 13.43
CA LYS A 294 5.92 -7.44 13.86
C LYS A 294 4.76 -7.90 12.96
N SER A 295 3.95 -6.98 12.47
CA SER A 295 2.85 -7.29 11.53
C SER A 295 3.36 -7.87 10.21
N ARG A 296 4.43 -7.31 9.63
CA ARG A 296 5.04 -7.83 8.40
C ARG A 296 5.70 -9.20 8.60
N VAL A 297 6.34 -9.41 9.75
CA VAL A 297 6.87 -10.74 10.11
C VAL A 297 5.74 -11.77 10.18
N LYS A 298 4.61 -11.43 10.84
CA LYS A 298 3.44 -12.30 10.89
C LYS A 298 2.85 -12.61 9.51
N SER A 299 2.74 -11.59 8.65
CA SER A 299 2.27 -11.79 7.27
C SER A 299 3.21 -12.69 6.47
N PHE A 300 4.52 -12.49 6.58
CA PHE A 300 5.52 -13.36 5.96
C PHE A 300 5.36 -14.82 6.43
N GLN A 301 5.25 -15.04 7.74
CA GLN A 301 5.08 -16.37 8.32
C GLN A 301 3.79 -17.04 7.80
N LYS A 302 2.67 -16.31 7.79
CA LYS A 302 1.40 -16.80 7.27
C LYS A 302 1.49 -17.21 5.80
N GLU A 303 2.21 -16.43 4.98
CA GLU A 303 2.42 -16.76 3.56
C GLU A 303 3.26 -18.02 3.37
N ILE A 304 4.34 -18.18 4.14
CA ILE A 304 5.15 -19.41 4.12
C ILE A 304 4.33 -20.61 4.57
N GLU A 305 3.55 -20.50 5.66
CA GLU A 305 2.68 -21.57 6.12
C GLU A 305 1.63 -21.97 5.09
N THR A 306 1.01 -20.99 4.43
CA THR A 306 -0.02 -21.24 3.41
C THR A 306 0.55 -22.02 2.22
N ARG A 307 1.81 -21.80 1.87
CA ARG A 307 2.50 -22.47 0.76
C ARG A 307 3.15 -23.78 1.16
N THR A 308 3.15 -24.12 2.44
CA THR A 308 3.82 -25.29 2.98
C THR A 308 2.85 -26.13 3.84
N ILE A 309 2.95 -26.00 5.14
CA ILE A 309 2.31 -26.88 6.14
C ILE A 309 0.78 -26.85 6.15
N LYS A 310 0.15 -25.78 5.67
CA LYS A 310 -1.32 -25.69 5.56
C LYS A 310 -1.88 -26.43 4.35
N GLN A 311 -1.04 -26.87 3.43
CA GLN A 311 -1.49 -27.69 2.30
C GLN A 311 -1.50 -29.17 2.68
N ARG A 312 -2.63 -29.86 2.38
CA ARG A 312 -2.74 -31.29 2.61
C ARG A 312 -1.81 -32.05 1.65
N ASN A 313 -0.99 -32.95 2.19
CA ASN A 313 -0.14 -33.88 1.42
C ASN A 313 0.78 -33.19 0.39
N ILE A 314 1.26 -31.99 0.70
CA ILE A 314 2.22 -31.30 -0.18
C ILE A 314 3.55 -32.04 -0.15
N SER A 315 4.11 -32.34 -1.34
CA SER A 315 5.47 -32.85 -1.46
C SER A 315 6.49 -31.75 -1.18
N MET A 316 7.69 -32.15 -0.70
CA MET A 316 8.80 -31.21 -0.46
C MET A 316 9.14 -30.39 -1.71
N ALA A 317 9.22 -31.03 -2.88
CA ALA A 317 9.52 -30.35 -4.14
C ALA A 317 8.48 -29.27 -4.49
N ARG A 318 7.19 -29.59 -4.29
CA ARG A 318 6.12 -28.63 -4.55
C ARG A 318 6.14 -27.46 -3.54
N ALA A 319 6.37 -27.75 -2.27
CA ALA A 319 6.50 -26.73 -1.23
C ALA A 319 7.69 -25.79 -1.53
N LEU A 320 8.83 -26.36 -1.89
CA LEU A 320 10.04 -25.62 -2.28
C LEU A 320 9.77 -24.68 -3.48
N ASN A 321 9.13 -25.19 -4.54
CA ASN A 321 8.79 -24.39 -5.72
C ASN A 321 7.84 -23.23 -5.36
N GLN A 322 6.84 -23.44 -4.51
CA GLN A 322 5.91 -22.39 -4.07
C GLN A 322 6.61 -21.33 -3.20
N VAL A 323 7.51 -21.76 -2.30
CA VAL A 323 8.29 -20.85 -1.46
C VAL A 323 9.27 -20.03 -2.31
N ASN A 324 10.03 -20.67 -3.21
CA ASN A 324 10.95 -19.99 -4.10
C ASN A 324 10.22 -19.01 -5.03
N SER A 325 9.06 -19.39 -5.55
CA SER A 325 8.24 -18.49 -6.36
C SER A 325 7.82 -17.25 -5.57
N TYR A 326 7.32 -17.41 -4.36
CA TYR A 326 6.95 -16.29 -3.50
C TYR A 326 8.13 -15.40 -3.12
N LEU A 327 9.24 -16.00 -2.70
CA LEU A 327 10.39 -15.25 -2.20
C LEU A 327 11.15 -14.55 -3.33
N TYR A 328 11.40 -15.24 -4.44
CA TYR A 328 12.40 -14.81 -5.41
C TYR A 328 11.85 -14.48 -6.80
N LYS A 329 10.84 -15.21 -7.27
CA LYS A 329 10.26 -14.97 -8.61
C LYS A 329 9.10 -13.97 -8.55
N GLY A 330 8.24 -14.10 -7.52
CA GLY A 330 7.04 -13.26 -7.40
C GLY A 330 6.12 -13.42 -8.60
N ASP A 331 5.53 -12.31 -9.02
CA ASP A 331 4.66 -12.18 -10.20
C ASP A 331 5.40 -11.68 -11.47
N GLY A 332 6.72 -11.76 -11.47
CA GLY A 332 7.58 -11.29 -12.55
C GLY A 332 8.07 -9.84 -12.40
N LYS A 333 7.40 -9.00 -11.62
CA LYS A 333 7.79 -7.60 -11.36
C LYS A 333 8.35 -7.41 -9.96
N TYR A 334 7.70 -7.99 -8.96
CA TYR A 334 8.05 -7.86 -7.55
C TYR A 334 8.17 -9.24 -6.91
N SER A 335 9.26 -9.48 -6.20
CA SER A 335 9.36 -10.59 -5.27
C SER A 335 9.56 -10.06 -3.86
N TRP A 336 9.24 -10.89 -2.88
CA TRP A 336 9.47 -10.53 -1.49
C TRP A 336 10.95 -10.17 -1.26
N ALA A 337 11.85 -10.98 -1.78
CA ALA A 337 13.30 -10.77 -1.65
C ALA A 337 13.76 -9.45 -2.28
N THR A 338 13.32 -9.11 -3.49
CA THR A 338 13.74 -7.87 -4.15
C THR A 338 13.18 -6.61 -3.48
N SER A 339 12.05 -6.73 -2.80
CA SER A 339 11.36 -5.60 -2.16
C SER A 339 11.74 -5.41 -0.68
N VAL A 340 12.26 -6.45 -0.02
CA VAL A 340 12.48 -6.46 1.42
C VAL A 340 13.94 -6.69 1.78
N LEU A 341 14.59 -7.74 1.25
CA LEU A 341 15.95 -8.10 1.64
C LEU A 341 16.98 -6.97 1.48
N PRO A 342 16.95 -6.13 0.41
CA PRO A 342 17.90 -5.03 0.28
C PRO A 342 17.69 -3.90 1.31
N ILE A 343 16.56 -3.90 2.00
CA ILE A 343 16.16 -2.84 2.91
C ILE A 343 16.56 -3.17 4.35
N ILE A 344 16.31 -4.41 4.80
CA ILE A 344 16.60 -4.85 6.15
C ILE A 344 18.08 -5.20 6.30
N ASN A 345 18.67 -4.82 7.45
CA ASN A 345 20.09 -5.01 7.71
C ASN A 345 20.40 -5.54 9.13
N VAL A 346 19.40 -6.00 9.86
CA VAL A 346 19.57 -6.66 11.15
C VAL A 346 19.74 -8.17 10.89
N GLU A 347 20.98 -8.65 10.93
CA GLU A 347 21.38 -10.01 10.56
C GLU A 347 20.60 -11.09 11.30
N LYS A 348 20.45 -10.94 12.63
CA LYS A 348 19.73 -11.89 13.47
C LYS A 348 18.27 -12.08 13.05
N ASP A 349 17.62 -11.02 12.57
CA ASP A 349 16.23 -11.08 12.13
C ASP A 349 16.12 -11.80 10.79
N ILE A 350 17.11 -11.56 9.88
CA ILE A 350 17.20 -12.28 8.60
C ILE A 350 17.43 -13.78 8.83
N GLU A 351 18.31 -14.13 9.76
CA GLU A 351 18.56 -15.52 10.16
C GLU A 351 17.30 -16.18 10.74
N THR A 352 16.54 -15.43 11.55
CA THR A 352 15.28 -15.91 12.13
C THR A 352 14.24 -16.20 11.05
N LEU A 353 14.08 -15.30 10.07
CA LEU A 353 13.17 -15.51 8.93
C LEU A 353 13.62 -16.71 8.08
N ASN A 354 14.92 -16.82 7.80
CA ASN A 354 15.49 -17.94 7.06
C ASN A 354 15.23 -19.28 7.76
N GLN A 355 15.48 -19.35 9.07
CA GLN A 355 15.24 -20.55 9.87
C GLN A 355 13.76 -20.95 9.83
N PHE A 356 12.84 -19.98 9.91
CA PHE A 356 11.40 -20.24 9.81
C PHE A 356 11.03 -20.92 8.50
N VAL A 357 11.55 -20.44 7.36
CA VAL A 357 11.31 -21.05 6.04
C VAL A 357 11.85 -22.48 6.00
N MET A 358 13.07 -22.69 6.47
CA MET A 358 13.69 -24.01 6.49
C MET A 358 12.91 -25.01 7.35
N ASP A 359 12.40 -24.56 8.50
CA ASP A 359 11.61 -25.40 9.39
C ASP A 359 10.24 -25.75 8.78
N ALA A 360 9.60 -24.82 8.10
CA ALA A 360 8.35 -25.06 7.37
C ALA A 360 8.53 -26.08 6.22
N LEU A 361 9.62 -25.95 5.45
CA LEU A 361 9.95 -26.89 4.39
C LEU A 361 10.26 -28.30 4.94
N ARG A 362 11.03 -28.41 6.04
CA ARG A 362 11.32 -29.70 6.70
C ARG A 362 10.06 -30.38 7.24
N ALA A 363 9.11 -29.59 7.75
CA ALA A 363 7.83 -30.12 8.19
C ALA A 363 7.04 -30.78 7.05
N CYS A 364 7.13 -30.24 5.82
CA CYS A 364 6.54 -30.87 4.65
C CYS A 364 7.23 -32.21 4.31
N ALA A 365 8.58 -32.26 4.40
CA ALA A 365 9.35 -33.48 4.12
C ALA A 365 9.06 -34.62 5.11
N THR A 366 8.76 -34.28 6.35
CA THR A 366 8.51 -35.28 7.43
C THR A 366 7.03 -35.64 7.58
N ASN A 367 6.15 -35.03 6.83
CA ASN A 367 4.68 -35.14 6.91
C ASN A 367 4.11 -34.85 8.31
N LYS A 368 4.88 -34.18 9.18
CA LYS A 368 4.46 -33.79 10.51
C LYS A 368 3.65 -32.49 10.40
N LYS A 369 2.33 -32.61 10.36
CA LYS A 369 1.38 -31.49 10.28
C LYS A 369 1.38 -30.52 11.46
N LYS A 370 2.04 -30.88 12.54
CA LYS A 370 2.24 -30.03 13.72
C LYS A 370 3.74 -29.83 13.88
N ILE A 371 4.23 -28.73 13.38
CA ILE A 371 5.40 -28.09 13.98
C ILE A 371 4.87 -27.62 15.33
N GLY A 372 5.29 -28.33 16.40
CA GLY A 372 4.69 -28.17 17.70
C GLY A 372 4.47 -26.70 18.05
N GLY A 373 3.25 -26.30 18.30
CA GLY A 373 2.93 -25.00 18.85
C GLY A 373 3.02 -23.76 17.95
N LEU A 374 3.16 -23.86 16.64
CA LEU A 374 2.98 -22.72 15.71
C LEU A 374 1.59 -22.06 15.79
N GLY A 375 0.81 -22.42 16.79
CA GLY A 375 -0.54 -21.91 17.03
C GLY A 375 -0.60 -20.49 17.60
N SER A 376 0.45 -19.96 18.21
CA SER A 376 0.44 -18.58 18.68
C SER A 376 1.80 -17.92 18.51
N VAL A 377 1.86 -17.03 17.54
CA VAL A 377 3.04 -16.21 17.23
C VAL A 377 3.35 -15.15 18.30
N ASN A 378 2.76 -15.26 19.48
CA ASN A 378 2.97 -14.29 20.57
C ASN A 378 4.14 -14.61 21.48
N ASP A 379 4.69 -15.83 21.44
CA ASP A 379 5.75 -16.22 22.34
C ASP A 379 7.09 -16.30 21.65
N LYS A 380 8.08 -15.65 22.23
CA LYS A 380 9.50 -15.82 21.87
C LYS A 380 9.93 -17.29 21.95
N GLU A 381 9.22 -18.11 22.72
CA GLU A 381 9.40 -19.53 22.91
C GLU A 381 8.95 -20.36 21.70
N ASN A 382 8.03 -19.88 20.87
CA ASN A 382 7.50 -20.64 19.73
C ASN A 382 8.50 -20.87 18.59
N TYR A 383 9.52 -20.03 18.45
CA TYR A 383 10.64 -20.33 17.56
C TYR A 383 11.48 -21.50 18.08
N THR A 384 11.47 -21.74 19.37
CA THR A 384 12.17 -22.85 20.03
C THR A 384 11.37 -24.16 19.93
N VAL A 385 10.04 -24.07 19.84
CA VAL A 385 9.13 -25.23 19.78
C VAL A 385 9.13 -25.89 18.39
N LEU A 386 9.46 -25.16 17.32
CA LEU A 386 9.76 -25.77 16.02
C LEU A 386 10.91 -26.79 16.07
N ARG A 387 11.69 -26.75 17.13
CA ARG A 387 12.82 -27.66 17.36
C ARG A 387 12.45 -28.96 18.04
N GLY A 388 11.17 -29.22 18.31
CA GLY A 388 10.68 -30.44 18.94
C GLY A 388 10.85 -30.44 20.47
N THR A 389 9.76 -30.71 21.16
CA THR A 389 9.74 -30.94 22.58
C THR A 389 10.26 -32.35 22.86
N GLY A 390 11.44 -32.50 23.43
CA GLY A 390 11.92 -33.77 23.90
C GLY A 390 13.44 -33.93 23.86
N LYS A 391 13.92 -34.99 24.53
CA LYS A 391 15.33 -35.34 24.74
C LYS A 391 16.20 -35.47 23.46
N ASN A 392 15.60 -35.36 22.28
CA ASN A 392 16.28 -35.45 20.96
C ASN A 392 16.60 -34.09 20.33
N VAL A 393 16.43 -32.97 21.04
CA VAL A 393 16.70 -31.61 20.51
C VAL A 393 18.14 -31.47 20.04
N THR A 394 19.10 -32.08 20.75
CA THR A 394 20.53 -32.00 20.39
C THR A 394 20.87 -32.81 19.13
N ALA A 395 20.27 -33.97 18.94
CA ALA A 395 20.49 -34.80 17.75
C ALA A 395 19.84 -34.22 16.51
N ASN A 396 18.72 -33.52 16.66
CA ASN A 396 18.05 -32.82 15.57
C ASN A 396 18.72 -31.48 15.23
N ARG A 397 19.41 -30.84 16.20
CA ARG A 397 20.11 -29.58 15.95
C ARG A 397 21.15 -29.70 14.84
N ASN A 398 21.90 -30.78 14.84
CA ASN A 398 22.89 -31.05 13.77
C ASN A 398 22.25 -31.43 12.41
N LYS A 399 21.00 -31.91 12.40
CA LYS A 399 20.24 -32.16 11.16
C LYS A 399 19.53 -30.91 10.63
N THR A 400 19.23 -29.93 11.50
CA THR A 400 18.56 -28.69 11.15
C THR A 400 19.49 -27.66 10.50
N GLU A 401 20.80 -27.81 10.64
CA GLU A 401 21.80 -26.97 9.96
C GLU A 401 22.11 -27.40 8.53
N LYS A 402 21.64 -28.59 8.08
CA LYS A 402 21.79 -28.99 6.68
C LYS A 402 20.91 -28.10 5.80
N GLU A 403 21.56 -27.48 4.83
CA GLU A 403 20.90 -26.76 3.76
C GLU A 403 19.85 -27.66 3.08
N ILE A 404 18.75 -27.07 2.70
CA ILE A 404 17.74 -27.76 1.91
C ILE A 404 18.13 -27.58 0.46
N GLU A 405 18.40 -28.69 -0.22
CA GLU A 405 18.74 -28.67 -1.65
C GLU A 405 17.67 -27.91 -2.44
N GLY A 406 18.13 -26.96 -3.27
CA GLY A 406 17.26 -26.10 -4.07
C GLY A 406 16.69 -24.88 -3.32
N PHE A 407 16.93 -24.70 -2.02
CA PHE A 407 16.60 -23.49 -1.27
C PHE A 407 17.87 -22.70 -0.93
N LEU A 408 17.96 -21.49 -1.43
CA LEU A 408 19.04 -20.57 -1.08
C LEU A 408 18.65 -19.76 0.17
N SER A 409 19.62 -19.60 1.08
CA SER A 409 19.37 -18.83 2.30
C SER A 409 19.05 -17.37 1.97
N LEU A 410 18.15 -16.76 2.76
CA LEU A 410 17.80 -15.35 2.61
C LEU A 410 19.04 -14.45 2.73
N LYS A 411 20.01 -14.83 3.57
CA LYS A 411 21.29 -14.11 3.73
C LYS A 411 22.15 -14.15 2.46
N CYS A 412 22.28 -15.33 1.84
CA CYS A 412 23.01 -15.47 0.56
C CYS A 412 22.36 -14.62 -0.54
N MET A 413 21.03 -14.66 -0.63
CA MET A 413 20.27 -13.90 -1.62
C MET A 413 20.33 -12.40 -1.36
N GLN A 414 20.28 -11.96 -0.09
CA GLN A 414 20.51 -10.57 0.28
C GLN A 414 21.89 -10.09 -0.15
N ASN A 415 22.92 -10.87 0.16
CA ASN A 415 24.27 -10.53 -0.23
C ASN A 415 24.40 -10.41 -1.76
N ALA A 416 23.85 -11.34 -2.52
CA ALA A 416 23.83 -11.28 -3.97
C ALA A 416 23.10 -10.04 -4.50
N LEU A 417 21.96 -9.67 -3.90
CA LEU A 417 21.21 -8.46 -4.26
C LEU A 417 22.02 -7.18 -4.03
N LEU A 418 22.78 -7.13 -2.95
CA LEU A 418 23.55 -5.95 -2.55
C LEU A 418 24.89 -5.81 -3.28
N THR A 419 25.54 -6.93 -3.63
CA THR A 419 26.89 -6.94 -4.18
C THR A 419 26.95 -7.22 -5.68
N ASN A 420 26.12 -8.13 -6.19
CA ASN A 420 26.14 -8.54 -7.60
C ASN A 420 24.77 -9.00 -8.10
N ARG A 421 24.02 -8.06 -8.68
CA ARG A 421 22.69 -8.33 -9.23
C ARG A 421 22.66 -9.40 -10.33
N ALA A 422 23.73 -9.57 -11.09
CA ALA A 422 23.82 -10.62 -12.11
C ALA A 422 23.86 -12.01 -11.47
N VAL A 423 24.61 -12.18 -10.38
CA VAL A 423 24.64 -13.42 -9.59
C VAL A 423 23.24 -13.71 -9.03
N TYR A 424 22.58 -12.72 -8.43
CA TYR A 424 21.20 -12.90 -7.96
C TYR A 424 20.27 -13.39 -9.07
N ASN A 425 20.30 -12.74 -10.24
CA ASN A 425 19.43 -13.12 -11.37
C ASN A 425 19.73 -14.54 -11.87
N THR A 426 21.01 -14.96 -11.87
CA THR A 426 21.41 -16.32 -12.23
C THR A 426 20.85 -17.33 -11.23
N LEU A 427 21.00 -17.06 -9.93
CA LEU A 427 20.48 -17.92 -8.87
C LEU A 427 18.96 -18.08 -8.96
N VAL A 428 18.24 -16.99 -9.19
CA VAL A 428 16.76 -17.02 -9.34
C VAL A 428 16.34 -17.83 -10.58
N ARG A 429 17.10 -17.76 -11.68
CA ARG A 429 16.78 -18.54 -12.89
C ARG A 429 17.06 -20.04 -12.71
N SER A 430 17.99 -20.40 -11.84
CA SER A 430 18.33 -21.80 -11.54
C SER A 430 17.32 -22.47 -10.59
N MET A 431 16.48 -21.71 -9.91
CA MET A 431 15.39 -22.19 -9.06
C MET A 431 14.13 -22.50 -9.88
#